data_10d4d4c1420883a244446b2aee965578
#
_entry.id   10d4d4c1420883a244446b2aee965578
#
_cell.length_a   1.000
_cell.length_b   1.000
_cell.length_c   1.000
_cell.angle_alpha   90.00
_cell.angle_beta   90.00
_cell.angle_gamma   90.00
#
_symmetry.space_group_name_H-M   'P 1'
#
loop_
_entity.id
_entity.type
_entity.pdbx_description
1 polymer ?
#
loop_
_entity_poly.entity_id
_entity_poly.type
_entity_poly.pdbx_seq_one_letter_code
_entity_poly.pdbx_strand_id
1 'polypeptide(L)'
;MARRGSTRRRVLATGAVALGAAALGGIGGAWLQRLSDAARLPPPAPPRTLLDDASGLNPTPVRGIAFAEAEPDVAARQLAPLLQRIVAGQEPGLAVSGARHSMGGQSLLRDGWVLDALPLNGLTIDAEARVMRVGGGALWRDVVPALNAAGFSPTVMQSNNDFSIGGTLSVNAHGWHANSPPAASTVRRLRLLTADGAVVECGPDDELFGLALGGYGLFGVILEAEIAILPNAMYVPDFAAMPTRDYVAAFAERVAAPVEMAYGRLSVDPGSLFEEAVLGWYVPVPETRGAVLPLPALDHGGMQRLVFRNAAGSDTGKAVRWWLEREAGPWLAERTSRNSLLNEPAAVFANREAGSTDILHEYFVPRARLWDFAQAARAVIRRDEGNLLNVTVRDVRRDDRSALAYAREDVFGLVMLFVQEKSAAGEERMQRMTRGLIDAAIDVGGTYYLPYRLHATGEQLRRAYPAWDEVVVAQRRHDPKGVFRNGLYQRYATA
;
A
#
# COMPACT_ATOMS: atom_id res chain seq x y z
N MET A 1 41.06 13.62 7.04
CA MET A 1 41.35 13.03 5.71
C MET A 1 40.35 11.89 5.39
N ALA A 2 39.05 12.14 5.34
CA ALA A 2 38.03 11.08 5.17
C ALA A 2 36.89 11.47 4.19
N ARG A 3 37.06 12.44 3.30
CA ARG A 3 36.01 12.92 2.38
C ARG A 3 36.20 12.55 0.88
N ARG A 4 37.26 11.82 0.51
CA ARG A 4 37.53 11.44 -0.90
C ARG A 4 37.05 10.04 -1.31
N GLY A 5 36.57 9.20 -0.38
CA GLY A 5 36.16 7.82 -0.68
C GLY A 5 34.72 7.68 -1.24
N SER A 6 33.78 8.53 -0.78
CA SER A 6 32.35 8.39 -1.14
C SER A 6 32.06 8.78 -2.59
N THR A 7 32.74 9.81 -3.09
CA THR A 7 32.51 10.29 -4.46
C THR A 7 33.04 9.32 -5.52
N ARG A 8 34.16 8.64 -5.25
CA ARG A 8 34.71 7.64 -6.19
C ARG A 8 33.85 6.37 -6.27
N ARG A 9 33.26 5.92 -5.15
CA ARG A 9 32.35 4.77 -5.16
C ARG A 9 31.04 5.06 -5.89
N ARG A 10 30.47 6.27 -5.73
CA ARG A 10 29.28 6.71 -6.49
C ARG A 10 29.54 6.77 -7.99
N VAL A 11 30.69 7.30 -8.40
CA VAL A 11 31.08 7.39 -9.81
C VAL A 11 31.33 5.99 -10.41
N LEU A 12 31.92 5.07 -9.68
CA LEU A 12 32.16 3.70 -10.17
C LEU A 12 30.87 2.88 -10.24
N ALA A 13 29.93 3.03 -9.28
CA ALA A 13 28.62 2.39 -9.34
C ALA A 13 27.79 2.94 -10.51
N THR A 14 27.80 4.26 -10.73
CA THR A 14 27.13 4.88 -11.88
C THR A 14 27.77 4.47 -13.20
N GLY A 15 29.09 4.35 -13.24
CA GLY A 15 29.85 3.90 -14.42
C GLY A 15 29.62 2.42 -14.77
N ALA A 16 29.56 1.54 -13.78
CA ALA A 16 29.30 0.12 -13.99
C ALA A 16 27.87 -0.16 -14.52
N VAL A 17 26.86 0.60 -14.03
CA VAL A 17 25.49 0.54 -14.53
C VAL A 17 25.40 1.10 -15.96
N ALA A 18 26.10 2.19 -16.25
CA ALA A 18 26.14 2.78 -17.59
C ALA A 18 26.88 1.90 -18.62
N LEU A 19 27.96 1.23 -18.23
CA LEU A 19 28.72 0.32 -19.10
C LEU A 19 27.98 -1.01 -19.33
N GLY A 20 27.25 -1.52 -18.34
CA GLY A 20 26.39 -2.70 -18.53
C GLY A 20 25.22 -2.42 -19.48
N ALA A 21 24.66 -1.23 -19.46
CA ALA A 21 23.60 -0.80 -20.38
C ALA A 21 24.11 -0.53 -21.82
N ALA A 22 25.34 -0.06 -21.97
CA ALA A 22 25.94 0.20 -23.28
C ALA A 22 26.45 -1.06 -24.00
N ALA A 23 26.77 -2.15 -23.26
CA ALA A 23 27.24 -3.41 -23.84
C ALA A 23 26.13 -4.26 -24.48
N LEU A 24 24.86 -3.94 -24.23
CA LEU A 24 23.68 -4.62 -24.78
C LEU A 24 23.17 -3.86 -26.03
N GLY A 25 23.95 -3.84 -27.08
CA GLY A 25 23.62 -3.17 -28.35
C GLY A 25 22.27 -3.59 -28.93
N GLY A 26 21.36 -2.67 -29.11
CA GLY A 26 20.01 -2.80 -29.66
C GLY A 26 18.93 -2.02 -28.90
N ILE A 27 19.26 -1.46 -27.76
CA ILE A 27 18.31 -0.84 -26.82
C ILE A 27 18.10 0.69 -27.11
N GLY A 28 18.88 1.32 -28.00
CA GLY A 28 18.93 2.78 -28.11
C GLY A 28 17.61 3.47 -28.49
N GLY A 29 16.85 2.95 -29.46
CA GLY A 29 15.62 3.59 -29.92
C GLY A 29 14.46 3.47 -28.93
N ALA A 30 14.21 2.26 -28.43
CA ALA A 30 13.19 2.00 -27.42
C ALA A 30 13.51 2.71 -26.09
N TRP A 31 14.78 2.84 -25.78
CA TRP A 31 15.28 3.52 -24.58
C TRP A 31 15.04 5.03 -24.62
N LEU A 32 15.35 5.69 -25.76
CA LEU A 32 15.08 7.12 -25.97
C LEU A 32 13.58 7.42 -25.97
N GLN A 33 12.76 6.53 -26.53
CA GLN A 33 11.31 6.70 -26.54
C GLN A 33 10.73 6.61 -25.12
N ARG A 34 11.22 5.68 -24.28
CA ARG A 34 10.84 5.57 -22.86
C ARG A 34 11.32 6.73 -21.99
N LEU A 35 12.48 7.33 -22.31
CA LEU A 35 12.92 8.58 -21.68
C LEU A 35 11.98 9.74 -22.01
N SER A 36 11.53 9.84 -23.27
CA SER A 36 10.57 10.86 -23.68
C SER A 36 9.20 10.67 -23.02
N ASP A 37 8.76 9.42 -22.87
CA ASP A 37 7.50 9.10 -22.19
C ASP A 37 7.57 9.33 -20.68
N ALA A 38 8.73 9.10 -20.06
CA ALA A 38 8.97 9.43 -18.66
C ALA A 38 8.97 10.95 -18.37
N ALA A 39 9.29 11.76 -19.38
CA ALA A 39 9.29 13.22 -19.28
C ALA A 39 7.93 13.86 -19.63
N ARG A 40 6.94 13.09 -20.12
CA ARG A 40 5.62 13.63 -20.43
C ARG A 40 4.92 14.12 -19.17
N LEU A 41 4.30 15.29 -19.29
CA LEU A 41 3.41 15.80 -18.24
C LEU A 41 2.26 14.82 -18.01
N PRO A 42 1.78 14.68 -16.77
CA PRO A 42 0.61 13.87 -16.50
C PRO A 42 -0.57 14.34 -17.36
N PRO A 43 -1.45 13.42 -17.81
CA PRO A 43 -2.62 13.80 -18.58
C PRO A 43 -3.45 14.83 -17.81
N PRO A 44 -4.17 15.73 -18.52
CA PRO A 44 -5.03 16.71 -17.86
C PRO A 44 -6.03 16.01 -16.94
N ALA A 45 -6.30 16.63 -15.78
CA ALA A 45 -7.24 16.10 -14.81
C ALA A 45 -8.60 15.83 -15.49
N PRO A 46 -9.26 14.70 -15.19
CA PRO A 46 -10.56 14.38 -15.76
C PRO A 46 -11.60 15.44 -15.39
N PRO A 47 -12.70 15.55 -16.18
CA PRO A 47 -13.80 16.44 -15.81
C PRO A 47 -14.26 16.21 -14.39
N ARG A 48 -14.66 17.26 -13.66
CA ARG A 48 -15.03 17.19 -12.21
C ARG A 48 -16.15 16.18 -11.89
N THR A 49 -16.90 15.74 -12.89
CA THR A 49 -17.99 14.75 -12.77
C THR A 49 -17.54 13.32 -12.99
N LEU A 50 -16.32 13.09 -13.45
CA LEU A 50 -15.74 11.76 -13.67
C LEU A 50 -14.52 11.60 -12.76
N LEU A 51 -14.58 10.66 -11.84
CA LEU A 51 -13.48 10.33 -10.94
C LEU A 51 -12.91 8.96 -11.29
N ASP A 52 -11.63 8.77 -11.02
CA ASP A 52 -10.96 7.49 -11.14
C ASP A 52 -10.09 7.25 -9.89
N ASP A 53 -9.61 6.04 -9.74
CA ASP A 53 -8.66 5.65 -8.69
C ASP A 53 -7.24 5.46 -9.27
N ALA A 54 -6.31 5.01 -8.43
CA ALA A 54 -4.90 4.86 -8.80
C ALA A 54 -4.66 3.90 -9.98
N SER A 55 -5.60 2.99 -10.29
CA SER A 55 -5.49 2.07 -11.42
C SER A 55 -5.66 2.76 -12.78
N GLY A 56 -6.41 3.86 -12.83
CA GLY A 56 -6.85 4.46 -14.10
C GLY A 56 -7.75 3.53 -14.93
N LEU A 57 -8.43 2.57 -14.27
CA LEU A 57 -9.31 1.56 -14.89
C LEU A 57 -10.74 1.59 -14.35
N ASN A 58 -11.04 2.51 -13.43
CA ASN A 58 -12.37 2.64 -12.83
C ASN A 58 -12.98 4.03 -13.06
N PRO A 59 -13.00 4.58 -14.30
CA PRO A 59 -13.62 5.87 -14.54
C PRO A 59 -15.08 5.82 -14.11
N THR A 60 -15.43 6.55 -13.07
CA THR A 60 -16.71 6.48 -12.39
C THR A 60 -17.41 7.83 -12.48
N PRO A 61 -18.53 7.94 -13.20
CA PRO A 61 -19.40 9.12 -13.14
C PRO A 61 -19.98 9.23 -11.72
N VAL A 62 -19.84 10.42 -11.12
CA VAL A 62 -20.32 10.70 -9.77
C VAL A 62 -21.38 11.79 -9.81
N ARG A 63 -22.32 11.78 -8.85
CA ARG A 63 -23.35 12.80 -8.65
C ARG A 63 -22.72 14.15 -8.32
N GLY A 64 -21.70 14.13 -7.48
CA GLY A 64 -20.95 15.29 -7.05
C GLY A 64 -19.84 14.94 -6.07
N ILE A 65 -19.03 15.94 -5.75
CA ILE A 65 -17.96 15.84 -4.76
C ILE A 65 -18.32 16.77 -3.61
N ALA A 66 -18.36 16.23 -2.40
CA ALA A 66 -18.40 17.01 -1.16
C ALA A 66 -16.97 17.10 -0.63
N PHE A 67 -16.56 18.28 -0.17
CA PHE A 67 -15.26 18.46 0.48
C PHE A 67 -15.49 18.58 1.99
N ALA A 68 -14.69 17.90 2.79
CA ALA A 68 -14.73 18.10 4.23
C ALA A 68 -14.10 19.45 4.60
N GLU A 69 -14.58 20.06 5.70
CA GLU A 69 -13.86 21.16 6.34
C GLU A 69 -12.67 20.65 7.15
N ALA A 70 -11.70 21.51 7.41
CA ALA A 70 -10.45 21.10 8.07
C ALA A 70 -10.67 20.67 9.55
N GLU A 71 -11.58 21.35 10.24
CA GLU A 71 -11.88 21.03 11.64
C GLU A 71 -12.94 19.92 11.74
N PRO A 72 -12.70 18.84 12.51
CA PRO A 72 -13.59 17.69 12.60
C PRO A 72 -15.05 18.03 12.92
N ASP A 73 -15.29 18.90 13.89
CA ASP A 73 -16.66 19.29 14.30
C ASP A 73 -17.34 20.20 13.27
N VAL A 74 -16.57 21.00 12.54
CA VAL A 74 -17.09 21.81 11.43
C VAL A 74 -17.45 20.92 10.25
N ALA A 75 -16.59 19.97 9.90
CA ALA A 75 -16.84 18.99 8.86
C ALA A 75 -18.10 18.15 9.15
N ALA A 76 -18.27 17.69 10.38
CA ALA A 76 -19.47 16.94 10.78
C ALA A 76 -20.74 17.76 10.59
N ARG A 77 -20.77 19.02 11.07
CA ARG A 77 -21.92 19.92 10.89
C ARG A 77 -22.20 20.25 9.43
N GLN A 78 -21.15 20.46 8.63
CA GLN A 78 -21.26 20.73 7.19
C GLN A 78 -21.85 19.56 6.41
N LEU A 79 -21.46 18.33 6.76
CA LEU A 79 -21.89 17.11 6.08
C LEU A 79 -23.30 16.66 6.51
N ALA A 80 -23.75 17.02 7.72
CA ALA A 80 -25.04 16.59 8.26
C ALA A 80 -26.24 16.83 7.31
N PRO A 81 -26.41 17.97 6.63
CA PRO A 81 -27.52 18.17 5.67
C PRO A 81 -27.46 17.21 4.47
N LEU A 82 -26.26 16.85 3.99
CA LEU A 82 -26.12 15.85 2.92
C LEU A 82 -26.54 14.48 3.40
N LEU A 83 -26.03 14.05 4.58
CA LEU A 83 -26.37 12.76 5.17
C LEU A 83 -27.89 12.65 5.41
N GLN A 84 -28.54 13.72 5.92
CA GLN A 84 -29.98 13.75 6.12
C GLN A 84 -30.76 13.59 4.81
N ARG A 85 -30.34 14.23 3.71
CA ARG A 85 -30.98 14.05 2.39
C ARG A 85 -30.80 12.61 1.86
N ILE A 86 -29.64 12.00 2.12
CA ILE A 86 -29.40 10.60 1.74
C ILE A 86 -30.32 9.67 2.56
N VAL A 87 -30.39 9.86 3.87
CA VAL A 87 -31.29 9.12 4.78
C VAL A 87 -32.75 9.24 4.37
N ALA A 88 -33.15 10.44 3.90
CA ALA A 88 -34.50 10.71 3.40
C ALA A 88 -34.77 10.14 1.97
N GLY A 89 -33.78 9.51 1.33
CA GLY A 89 -33.87 8.99 -0.02
C GLY A 89 -33.91 10.06 -1.12
N GLN A 90 -33.55 11.31 -0.80
CA GLN A 90 -33.52 12.44 -1.74
C GLN A 90 -32.21 12.51 -2.51
N GLU A 91 -31.16 11.92 -1.97
CA GLU A 91 -29.83 11.81 -2.59
C GLU A 91 -29.34 10.37 -2.54
N PRO A 92 -28.51 9.94 -3.52
CA PRO A 92 -27.86 8.65 -3.48
C PRO A 92 -26.81 8.62 -2.33
N GLY A 93 -26.29 7.43 -2.07
CA GLY A 93 -25.26 7.22 -1.05
C GLY A 93 -23.97 8.01 -1.27
N LEU A 94 -23.06 7.87 -0.32
CA LEU A 94 -21.77 8.56 -0.22
C LEU A 94 -20.62 7.57 -0.12
N ALA A 95 -19.58 7.71 -0.95
CA ALA A 95 -18.29 7.06 -0.74
C ALA A 95 -17.32 8.02 -0.06
N VAL A 96 -16.54 7.52 0.89
CA VAL A 96 -15.48 8.30 1.54
C VAL A 96 -14.18 8.12 0.76
N SER A 97 -13.51 9.22 0.45
CA SER A 97 -12.28 9.27 -0.33
C SER A 97 -11.19 10.05 0.40
N GLY A 98 -10.01 9.47 0.50
CA GLY A 98 -8.77 10.17 0.81
C GLY A 98 -7.95 10.36 -0.48
N ALA A 99 -6.69 9.88 -0.49
CA ALA A 99 -5.79 10.01 -1.63
C ALA A 99 -6.11 9.06 -2.82
N ARG A 100 -7.13 8.24 -2.76
CA ARG A 100 -7.64 7.33 -3.81
C ARG A 100 -6.61 6.34 -4.36
N HIS A 101 -5.77 5.79 -3.50
CA HIS A 101 -4.78 4.78 -3.88
C HIS A 101 -5.33 3.35 -3.99
N SER A 102 -6.57 3.09 -3.58
CA SER A 102 -7.26 1.83 -3.91
C SER A 102 -7.46 1.69 -5.42
N MET A 103 -7.55 0.45 -5.93
CA MET A 103 -7.55 0.16 -7.36
C MET A 103 -8.82 -0.54 -7.86
N GLY A 104 -9.86 -0.62 -7.04
CA GLY A 104 -11.12 -1.31 -7.35
C GLY A 104 -12.38 -0.48 -7.06
N GLY A 105 -12.26 0.86 -7.01
CA GLY A 105 -13.38 1.75 -6.75
C GLY A 105 -13.84 1.77 -5.29
N GLN A 106 -13.01 1.36 -4.32
CA GLN A 106 -13.35 1.37 -2.89
C GLN A 106 -13.56 2.79 -2.34
N SER A 107 -13.09 3.81 -3.02
CA SER A 107 -13.29 5.23 -2.67
C SER A 107 -14.26 5.95 -3.62
N LEU A 108 -15.00 5.21 -4.45
CA LEU A 108 -15.87 5.75 -5.49
C LEU A 108 -17.26 5.13 -5.38
N LEU A 109 -18.29 5.90 -5.77
CA LEU A 109 -19.68 5.44 -5.86
C LEU A 109 -20.28 5.94 -7.16
N ARG A 110 -20.62 5.02 -8.07
CA ARG A 110 -21.26 5.36 -9.33
C ARG A 110 -22.60 6.06 -9.09
N ASP A 111 -22.79 7.21 -9.73
CA ASP A 111 -23.95 8.08 -9.60
C ASP A 111 -24.26 8.55 -8.17
N GLY A 112 -23.32 8.33 -7.23
CA GLY A 112 -23.39 8.75 -5.84
C GLY A 112 -22.48 9.94 -5.54
N TRP A 113 -22.50 10.38 -4.31
CA TRP A 113 -21.58 11.40 -3.81
C TRP A 113 -20.21 10.77 -3.45
N VAL A 114 -19.16 11.55 -3.63
CA VAL A 114 -17.83 11.25 -3.11
C VAL A 114 -17.42 12.34 -2.15
N LEU A 115 -17.10 11.97 -0.90
CA LEU A 115 -16.51 12.89 0.06
C LEU A 115 -15.00 12.92 -0.14
N ASP A 116 -14.46 14.07 -0.45
CA ASP A 116 -13.01 14.31 -0.37
C ASP A 116 -12.67 14.72 1.07
N ALA A 117 -12.03 13.81 1.80
CA ALA A 117 -11.67 13.97 3.20
C ALA A 117 -10.28 14.63 3.40
N LEU A 118 -9.53 14.91 2.33
CA LEU A 118 -8.16 15.44 2.43
C LEU A 118 -8.03 16.74 3.24
N PRO A 119 -9.02 17.64 3.28
CA PRO A 119 -8.92 18.83 4.13
C PRO A 119 -8.90 18.54 5.64
N LEU A 120 -9.35 17.35 6.09
CA LEU A 120 -9.23 16.91 7.49
C LEU A 120 -7.77 16.55 7.82
N ASN A 121 -6.88 17.52 7.91
CA ASN A 121 -5.43 17.30 7.96
C ASN A 121 -4.75 17.82 9.24
N GLY A 122 -5.52 18.16 10.26
CA GLY A 122 -4.97 18.58 11.56
C GLY A 122 -4.03 17.54 12.15
N LEU A 123 -2.95 17.98 12.79
CA LEU A 123 -1.97 17.12 13.47
C LEU A 123 -1.51 17.76 14.77
N THR A 124 -1.59 17.01 15.85
CA THR A 124 -0.95 17.34 17.13
C THR A 124 -0.13 16.14 17.62
N ILE A 125 1.01 16.40 18.27
CA ILE A 125 1.92 15.38 18.78
C ILE A 125 2.01 15.56 20.30
N ASP A 126 1.63 14.53 21.04
CA ASP A 126 1.88 14.38 22.45
C ASP A 126 3.12 13.50 22.65
N ALA A 127 4.25 14.15 22.89
CA ALA A 127 5.53 13.48 23.04
C ALA A 127 5.63 12.65 24.36
N GLU A 128 4.94 13.08 25.43
CA GLU A 128 4.93 12.39 26.71
C GLU A 128 4.10 11.12 26.62
N ALA A 129 2.89 11.21 26.08
CA ALA A 129 2.02 10.05 25.86
C ALA A 129 2.46 9.17 24.69
N ARG A 130 3.39 9.65 23.86
CA ARG A 130 3.82 9.02 22.59
C ARG A 130 2.66 8.71 21.67
N VAL A 131 1.87 9.73 21.41
CA VAL A 131 0.67 9.66 20.57
C VAL A 131 0.64 10.84 19.63
N MET A 132 0.16 10.62 18.43
CA MET A 132 -0.31 11.69 17.56
C MET A 132 -1.83 11.65 17.46
N ARG A 133 -2.45 12.82 17.48
CA ARG A 133 -3.85 13.02 17.11
C ARG A 133 -3.85 13.64 15.73
N VAL A 134 -4.51 12.99 14.77
CA VAL A 134 -4.38 13.32 13.37
C VAL A 134 -5.70 13.16 12.62
N GLY A 135 -6.01 14.12 11.76
CA GLY A 135 -7.18 14.08 10.89
C GLY A 135 -7.11 12.97 9.84
N GLY A 136 -8.28 12.41 9.49
CA GLY A 136 -8.36 11.30 8.54
C GLY A 136 -7.87 11.64 7.12
N GLY A 137 -7.86 12.90 6.74
CA GLY A 137 -7.39 13.41 5.45
C GLY A 137 -5.88 13.69 5.39
N ALA A 138 -5.20 13.79 6.55
CA ALA A 138 -3.76 14.07 6.60
C ALA A 138 -2.97 13.05 5.78
N LEU A 139 -1.99 13.51 5.03
CA LEU A 139 -1.12 12.65 4.21
C LEU A 139 0.15 12.29 4.99
N TRP A 140 0.61 11.05 4.86
CA TRP A 140 1.83 10.62 5.52
C TRP A 140 3.05 11.45 5.10
N ARG A 141 3.09 11.98 3.88
CA ARG A 141 4.15 12.87 3.40
C ARG A 141 4.27 14.18 4.19
N ASP A 142 3.18 14.59 4.88
CA ASP A 142 3.15 15.77 5.73
C ASP A 142 3.36 15.36 7.20
N VAL A 143 2.84 14.21 7.59
CA VAL A 143 2.94 13.65 8.95
C VAL A 143 4.36 13.18 9.28
N VAL A 144 5.03 12.45 8.37
CA VAL A 144 6.37 11.90 8.62
C VAL A 144 7.41 13.00 8.89
N PRO A 145 7.48 14.10 8.10
CA PRO A 145 8.38 15.22 8.41
C PRO A 145 8.08 15.89 9.75
N ALA A 146 6.80 16.06 10.10
CA ALA A 146 6.41 16.64 11.38
C ALA A 146 6.82 15.76 12.56
N LEU A 147 6.59 14.46 12.48
CA LEU A 147 7.09 13.50 13.48
C LEU A 147 8.62 13.50 13.57
N ASN A 148 9.30 13.56 12.43
CA ASN A 148 10.76 13.60 12.37
C ASN A 148 11.32 14.83 13.10
N ALA A 149 10.70 16.01 12.90
CA ALA A 149 11.10 17.24 13.60
C ALA A 149 10.91 17.15 15.12
N ALA A 150 10.00 16.29 15.58
CA ALA A 150 9.77 16.01 17.01
C ALA A 150 10.58 14.81 17.54
N GLY A 151 11.43 14.17 16.72
CA GLY A 151 12.21 12.99 17.10
C GLY A 151 11.43 11.68 17.10
N PHE A 152 10.24 11.66 16.50
CA PHE A 152 9.34 10.49 16.44
C PHE A 152 9.20 9.93 15.02
N SER A 153 8.56 8.78 14.95
CA SER A 153 8.24 8.03 13.72
C SER A 153 6.89 7.33 13.86
N PRO A 154 6.18 7.05 12.77
CA PRO A 154 5.01 6.17 12.79
C PRO A 154 5.36 4.79 13.35
N THR A 155 4.49 4.22 14.16
CA THR A 155 4.67 2.84 14.65
C THR A 155 4.47 1.84 13.52
N VAL A 156 3.36 1.93 12.79
CA VAL A 156 3.07 1.14 11.59
C VAL A 156 2.42 2.02 10.53
N MET A 157 2.91 1.94 9.30
CA MET A 157 2.29 2.52 8.10
C MET A 157 2.67 1.69 6.87
N GLN A 158 2.01 1.90 5.75
CA GLN A 158 2.44 1.35 4.45
C GLN A 158 3.78 1.98 3.99
N SER A 159 4.38 1.43 2.95
CA SER A 159 5.72 1.85 2.49
C SER A 159 5.76 3.23 1.85
N ASN A 160 4.66 3.71 1.31
CA ASN A 160 4.61 4.96 0.56
C ASN A 160 3.87 6.03 1.36
N ASN A 161 4.32 7.28 1.22
CA ASN A 161 3.84 8.41 2.01
C ASN A 161 2.72 9.24 1.35
N ASP A 162 2.28 8.89 0.14
CA ASP A 162 1.20 9.60 -0.58
C ASP A 162 -0.21 9.25 -0.10
N PHE A 163 -0.34 8.35 0.87
CA PHE A 163 -1.61 7.85 1.39
C PHE A 163 -2.14 8.76 2.51
N SER A 164 -3.46 8.86 2.62
CA SER A 164 -4.09 9.53 3.76
C SER A 164 -4.19 8.61 4.97
N ILE A 165 -4.20 9.19 6.16
CA ILE A 165 -4.38 8.48 7.44
C ILE A 165 -5.68 7.67 7.42
N GLY A 166 -6.83 8.30 7.12
CA GLY A 166 -8.11 7.60 7.05
C GLY A 166 -8.12 6.47 6.02
N GLY A 167 -7.45 6.66 4.87
CA GLY A 167 -7.26 5.60 3.88
C GLY A 167 -6.44 4.44 4.43
N THR A 168 -5.30 4.72 5.07
CA THR A 168 -4.44 3.72 5.75
C THR A 168 -5.23 2.88 6.75
N LEU A 169 -6.04 3.54 7.60
CA LEU A 169 -6.83 2.87 8.63
C LEU A 169 -8.02 2.11 8.04
N SER A 170 -8.69 2.68 7.03
CA SER A 170 -9.84 2.04 6.38
C SER A 170 -9.49 0.75 5.64
N VAL A 171 -8.27 0.59 5.16
CA VAL A 171 -7.79 -0.66 4.55
C VAL A 171 -6.95 -1.50 5.51
N ASN A 172 -6.72 -1.00 6.74
CA ASN A 172 -5.83 -1.59 7.73
C ASN A 172 -4.46 -1.93 7.17
N ALA A 173 -3.75 -0.90 6.69
CA ALA A 173 -2.50 -1.06 5.97
C ALA A 173 -1.37 -1.67 6.83
N HIS A 174 -0.39 -2.24 6.16
CA HIS A 174 0.85 -2.75 6.75
C HIS A 174 2.06 -2.30 5.91
N GLY A 175 3.27 -2.50 6.44
CA GLY A 175 4.50 -2.02 5.80
C GLY A 175 5.70 -2.93 6.01
N TRP A 176 6.87 -2.33 6.26
CA TRP A 176 8.13 -3.04 6.47
C TRP A 176 8.40 -3.36 7.96
N HIS A 177 7.42 -3.10 8.82
CA HIS A 177 7.54 -3.24 10.26
C HIS A 177 7.56 -4.71 10.64
N ALA A 178 8.76 -5.23 10.95
CA ALA A 178 8.93 -6.62 11.33
C ALA A 178 8.23 -6.92 12.66
N ASN A 179 7.65 -8.10 12.77
CA ASN A 179 6.99 -8.57 13.98
C ASN A 179 5.85 -7.66 14.49
N SER A 180 5.22 -6.92 13.58
CA SER A 180 4.13 -6.00 13.89
C SER A 180 2.81 -6.44 13.26
N PRO A 181 1.68 -6.34 13.97
CA PRO A 181 0.35 -6.40 13.36
C PRO A 181 0.12 -5.20 12.43
N PRO A 182 -0.95 -5.19 11.63
CA PRO A 182 -1.32 -4.05 10.79
C PRO A 182 -1.58 -2.75 11.56
N ALA A 183 -1.80 -1.64 10.84
CA ALA A 183 -1.95 -0.28 11.37
C ALA A 183 -3.02 -0.15 12.46
N ALA A 184 -4.10 -0.93 12.38
CA ALA A 184 -5.16 -0.95 13.40
C ALA A 184 -4.62 -1.19 14.82
N SER A 185 -3.53 -1.95 14.97
CA SER A 185 -2.90 -2.23 16.27
C SER A 185 -2.32 -1.00 16.95
N THR A 186 -2.07 0.06 16.19
CA THR A 186 -1.46 1.31 16.70
C THR A 186 -2.47 2.37 17.09
N VAL A 187 -3.75 2.16 16.74
CA VAL A 187 -4.83 3.11 16.98
C VAL A 187 -5.35 2.95 18.41
N ARG A 188 -5.44 4.07 19.14
CA ARG A 188 -5.97 4.12 20.51
C ARG A 188 -7.42 4.57 20.54
N ARG A 189 -7.80 5.49 19.64
CA ARG A 189 -9.13 6.09 19.57
C ARG A 189 -9.45 6.54 18.15
N LEU A 190 -10.71 6.48 17.79
CA LEU A 190 -11.26 7.08 16.57
C LEU A 190 -12.38 8.05 16.93
N ARG A 191 -12.49 9.15 16.17
CA ARG A 191 -13.69 9.98 16.08
C ARG A 191 -14.31 9.75 14.70
N LEU A 192 -15.53 9.25 14.69
CA LEU A 192 -16.26 8.88 13.48
C LEU A 192 -17.51 9.71 13.31
N LEU A 193 -17.76 10.18 12.09
CA LEU A 193 -19.08 10.69 11.69
C LEU A 193 -19.88 9.52 11.13
N THR A 194 -20.93 9.11 11.83
CA THR A 194 -21.80 7.97 11.50
C THR A 194 -22.89 8.34 10.50
N ALA A 195 -23.62 7.34 9.99
CA ALA A 195 -24.63 7.50 8.95
C ALA A 195 -25.83 8.39 9.37
N ASP A 196 -26.14 8.43 10.65
CA ASP A 196 -27.19 9.30 11.23
C ASP A 196 -26.72 10.75 11.48
N GLY A 197 -25.43 11.04 11.19
CA GLY A 197 -24.83 12.35 11.38
C GLY A 197 -24.29 12.61 12.79
N ALA A 198 -24.26 11.59 13.66
CA ALA A 198 -23.64 11.70 14.98
C ALA A 198 -22.11 11.61 14.88
N VAL A 199 -21.41 12.31 15.78
CA VAL A 199 -19.98 12.13 16.01
C VAL A 199 -19.80 11.19 17.20
N VAL A 200 -19.18 10.03 16.96
CA VAL A 200 -18.95 9.00 17.96
C VAL A 200 -17.46 8.84 18.21
N GLU A 201 -17.05 8.79 19.47
CA GLU A 201 -15.72 8.34 19.86
C GLU A 201 -15.78 6.86 20.17
N CYS A 202 -14.82 6.08 19.64
CA CYS A 202 -14.71 4.66 19.91
C CYS A 202 -13.25 4.24 20.09
N GLY A 203 -13.04 3.20 20.90
CA GLY A 203 -11.76 2.60 21.21
C GLY A 203 -11.77 1.08 21.03
N PRO A 204 -10.68 0.40 21.41
CA PRO A 204 -10.48 -1.03 21.15
C PRO A 204 -11.56 -1.98 21.65
N ASP A 205 -12.35 -1.57 22.65
CA ASP A 205 -13.41 -2.40 23.25
C ASP A 205 -14.77 -2.19 22.56
N ASP A 206 -14.87 -1.19 21.65
CA ASP A 206 -16.11 -0.88 20.94
C ASP A 206 -16.20 -1.64 19.62
N GLU A 207 -17.35 -2.24 19.31
CA GLU A 207 -17.59 -2.96 18.05
C GLU A 207 -17.28 -2.07 16.84
N LEU A 208 -17.74 -0.81 16.86
CA LEU A 208 -17.60 0.12 15.75
C LEU A 208 -16.12 0.42 15.45
N PHE A 209 -15.25 0.35 16.46
CA PHE A 209 -13.81 0.53 16.28
C PHE A 209 -13.22 -0.54 15.35
N GLY A 210 -13.51 -1.82 15.63
CA GLY A 210 -13.04 -2.93 14.80
C GLY A 210 -13.70 -2.99 13.42
N LEU A 211 -14.93 -2.47 13.29
CA LEU A 211 -15.65 -2.38 12.03
C LEU A 211 -15.13 -1.22 11.14
N ALA A 212 -14.72 -0.09 11.73
CA ALA A 212 -14.17 1.05 10.99
C ALA A 212 -12.74 0.80 10.49
N LEU A 213 -11.91 0.12 11.31
CA LEU A 213 -10.56 -0.26 10.95
C LEU A 213 -10.59 -1.47 9.99
N GLY A 214 -10.11 -1.29 8.77
CA GLY A 214 -10.27 -2.29 7.71
C GLY A 214 -11.70 -2.38 7.15
N GLY A 215 -12.57 -1.40 7.45
CA GLY A 215 -13.98 -1.37 7.03
C GLY A 215 -14.24 -0.62 5.73
N TYR A 216 -13.22 -0.19 5.04
CA TYR A 216 -13.29 0.42 3.70
C TYR A 216 -14.22 1.63 3.61
N GLY A 217 -14.38 2.40 4.73
CA GLY A 217 -15.24 3.58 4.78
C GLY A 217 -16.74 3.28 4.82
N LEU A 218 -17.15 2.04 5.12
CA LEU A 218 -18.55 1.60 5.16
C LEU A 218 -19.24 1.89 6.50
N PHE A 219 -18.48 2.27 7.54
CA PHE A 219 -18.99 2.47 8.89
C PHE A 219 -18.93 3.93 9.37
N GLY A 220 -18.59 4.85 8.46
CA GLY A 220 -18.51 6.27 8.76
C GLY A 220 -17.26 6.93 8.20
N VAL A 221 -17.17 8.24 8.43
CA VAL A 221 -15.99 9.04 8.08
C VAL A 221 -15.08 9.11 9.29
N ILE A 222 -13.82 8.67 9.13
CA ILE A 222 -12.80 8.90 10.15
C ILE A 222 -12.45 10.40 10.13
N LEU A 223 -12.98 11.13 11.09
CA LEU A 223 -12.71 12.54 11.26
C LEU A 223 -11.30 12.75 11.83
N GLU A 224 -10.96 11.97 12.85
CA GLU A 224 -9.69 12.05 13.58
C GLU A 224 -9.34 10.69 14.17
N ALA A 225 -8.06 10.40 14.28
CA ALA A 225 -7.53 9.22 14.94
C ALA A 225 -6.42 9.58 15.94
N GLU A 226 -6.39 8.85 17.05
CA GLU A 226 -5.30 8.88 18.02
C GLU A 226 -4.43 7.64 17.79
N ILE A 227 -3.17 7.86 17.36
CA ILE A 227 -2.28 6.80 16.88
C ILE A 227 -0.97 6.82 17.68
N ALA A 228 -0.53 5.65 18.13
CA ALA A 228 0.74 5.49 18.82
C ALA A 228 1.93 5.79 17.89
N ILE A 229 2.90 6.53 18.40
CA ILE A 229 4.17 6.84 17.74
C ILE A 229 5.33 6.31 18.57
N LEU A 230 6.48 6.16 17.94
CA LEU A 230 7.69 5.69 18.61
C LEU A 230 8.88 6.60 18.30
N PRO A 231 9.94 6.58 19.13
CA PRO A 231 11.15 7.35 18.85
C PRO A 231 11.77 6.97 17.53
N ASN A 232 12.09 7.96 16.69
CA ASN A 232 12.87 7.73 15.46
C ASN A 232 14.26 7.21 15.80
N ALA A 233 14.88 6.47 14.88
CA ALA A 233 16.23 5.94 15.06
C ALA A 233 16.95 5.80 13.72
N MET A 234 18.28 5.80 13.76
CA MET A 234 19.08 5.30 12.63
C MET A 234 19.09 3.79 12.63
N TYR A 235 19.13 3.22 11.44
CA TYR A 235 19.24 1.77 11.21
C TYR A 235 20.51 1.43 10.44
N VAL A 236 21.05 0.27 10.75
CA VAL A 236 22.08 -0.42 9.94
C VAL A 236 21.36 -1.50 9.15
N PRO A 237 21.36 -1.43 7.82
CA PRO A 237 20.81 -2.47 6.97
C PRO A 237 21.76 -3.66 6.86
N ASP A 238 21.18 -4.84 6.69
CA ASP A 238 21.90 -6.05 6.31
C ASP A 238 21.02 -6.89 5.35
N PHE A 239 21.64 -7.78 4.56
CA PHE A 239 20.97 -8.49 3.49
C PHE A 239 21.52 -9.91 3.35
N ALA A 240 20.65 -10.82 2.91
CA ALA A 240 21.04 -12.18 2.55
C ALA A 240 20.26 -12.63 1.31
N ALA A 241 20.97 -13.14 0.30
CA ALA A 241 20.39 -13.83 -0.84
C ALA A 241 20.33 -15.34 -0.56
N MET A 242 19.24 -15.99 -1.00
CA MET A 242 19.01 -17.40 -0.75
C MET A 242 18.01 -18.01 -1.74
N PRO A 243 17.90 -19.34 -1.86
CA PRO A 243 16.74 -19.98 -2.46
C PRO A 243 15.46 -19.61 -1.68
N THR A 244 14.36 -19.37 -2.38
CA THR A 244 13.08 -18.96 -1.74
C THR A 244 12.56 -20.01 -0.74
N ARG A 245 12.84 -21.28 -0.96
CA ARG A 245 12.48 -22.37 -0.02
C ARG A 245 13.11 -22.21 1.36
N ASP A 246 14.25 -21.52 1.45
CA ASP A 246 15.00 -21.32 2.68
C ASP A 246 14.62 -20.00 3.39
N TYR A 247 13.79 -19.17 2.73
CA TYR A 247 13.44 -17.82 3.21
C TYR A 247 12.80 -17.83 4.61
N VAL A 248 11.87 -18.76 4.87
CA VAL A 248 11.15 -18.85 6.14
C VAL A 248 12.11 -19.10 7.30
N ALA A 249 13.04 -20.03 7.12
CA ALA A 249 14.06 -20.37 8.12
C ALA A 249 15.02 -19.20 8.35
N ALA A 250 15.50 -18.59 7.26
CA ALA A 250 16.40 -17.43 7.32
C ALA A 250 15.72 -16.22 7.98
N PHE A 251 14.41 -15.99 7.69
CA PHE A 251 13.64 -14.94 8.34
C PHE A 251 13.55 -15.18 9.85
N ALA A 252 13.20 -16.39 10.28
CA ALA A 252 13.08 -16.74 11.71
C ALA A 252 14.42 -16.58 12.45
N GLU A 253 15.53 -16.90 11.81
CA GLU A 253 16.87 -16.75 12.38
C GLU A 253 17.32 -15.29 12.50
N ARG A 254 17.05 -14.46 11.46
CA ARG A 254 17.65 -13.13 11.31
C ARG A 254 16.76 -11.99 11.76
N VAL A 255 15.44 -12.16 11.66
CA VAL A 255 14.43 -11.13 11.98
C VAL A 255 13.86 -11.37 13.37
N ALA A 256 14.77 -11.48 14.35
CA ALA A 256 14.45 -11.45 15.79
C ALA A 256 14.79 -10.08 16.37
N ALA A 257 14.40 -9.83 17.63
CA ALA A 257 14.85 -8.61 18.31
C ALA A 257 16.38 -8.51 18.28
N PRO A 258 16.97 -7.34 18.01
CA PRO A 258 16.37 -6.01 17.95
C PRO A 258 15.91 -5.54 16.55
N VAL A 259 15.72 -6.40 15.55
CA VAL A 259 15.28 -6.01 14.21
C VAL A 259 13.87 -5.43 14.27
N GLU A 260 13.68 -4.23 13.72
CA GLU A 260 12.40 -3.52 13.72
C GLU A 260 11.78 -3.39 12.32
N MET A 261 12.59 -3.44 11.28
CA MET A 261 12.13 -3.31 9.90
C MET A 261 12.76 -4.43 9.07
N ALA A 262 11.96 -5.05 8.21
CA ALA A 262 12.44 -6.09 7.30
C ALA A 262 11.56 -6.18 6.06
N TYR A 263 12.12 -6.63 4.96
CA TYR A 263 11.38 -6.98 3.75
C TYR A 263 12.11 -8.07 2.97
N GLY A 264 11.36 -8.83 2.21
CA GLY A 264 11.90 -9.75 1.22
C GLY A 264 11.68 -9.26 -0.20
N ARG A 265 12.49 -9.79 -1.11
CA ARG A 265 12.29 -9.66 -2.55
C ARG A 265 12.33 -11.05 -3.14
N LEU A 266 11.41 -11.37 -4.04
CA LEU A 266 11.48 -12.59 -4.84
C LEU A 266 11.93 -12.26 -6.26
N SER A 267 12.69 -13.17 -6.86
CA SER A 267 13.12 -13.02 -8.25
C SER A 267 11.94 -12.87 -9.19
N VAL A 268 12.00 -11.84 -10.03
CA VAL A 268 11.10 -11.61 -11.18
C VAL A 268 11.78 -11.93 -12.51
N ASP A 269 13.03 -12.40 -12.49
CA ASP A 269 13.71 -12.94 -13.65
C ASP A 269 12.96 -14.18 -14.17
N PRO A 270 12.54 -14.25 -15.43
CA PRO A 270 11.84 -15.39 -15.98
C PRO A 270 12.57 -16.72 -15.80
N GLY A 271 13.92 -16.68 -15.79
CA GLY A 271 14.78 -17.86 -15.59
C GLY A 271 14.71 -18.44 -14.17
N SER A 272 14.57 -17.57 -13.17
CA SER A 272 14.53 -17.93 -11.75
C SER A 272 13.29 -17.40 -11.03
N LEU A 273 12.17 -17.21 -11.76
CA LEU A 273 10.93 -16.64 -11.22
C LEU A 273 10.51 -17.33 -9.92
N PHE A 274 10.53 -16.59 -8.81
CA PHE A 274 10.23 -17.03 -7.45
C PHE A 274 11.12 -18.14 -6.88
N GLU A 275 12.22 -18.50 -7.52
CA GLU A 275 13.14 -19.51 -7.01
C GLU A 275 14.21 -18.94 -6.09
N GLU A 276 14.52 -17.67 -6.26
CA GLU A 276 15.50 -16.94 -5.47
C GLU A 276 14.85 -15.81 -4.69
N ALA A 277 15.37 -15.52 -3.52
CA ALA A 277 14.92 -14.43 -2.65
C ALA A 277 16.12 -13.64 -2.11
N VAL A 278 15.85 -12.37 -1.78
CA VAL A 278 16.72 -11.54 -0.95
C VAL A 278 15.92 -11.12 0.28
N LEU A 279 16.47 -11.35 1.45
CA LEU A 279 15.95 -10.82 2.72
C LEU A 279 16.79 -9.62 3.12
N GLY A 280 16.16 -8.46 3.35
CA GLY A 280 16.76 -7.28 3.93
C GLY A 280 16.16 -7.00 5.31
N TRP A 281 17.01 -6.68 6.28
CA TRP A 281 16.58 -6.32 7.62
C TRP A 281 17.37 -5.13 8.16
N TYR A 282 16.79 -4.44 9.12
CA TYR A 282 17.32 -3.19 9.65
C TYR A 282 17.39 -3.25 11.16
N VAL A 283 18.60 -3.06 11.69
CA VAL A 283 18.89 -3.06 13.13
C VAL A 283 18.99 -1.62 13.63
N PRO A 284 18.21 -1.21 14.62
CA PRO A 284 18.28 0.15 15.15
C PRO A 284 19.61 0.39 15.88
N VAL A 285 20.11 1.62 15.76
CA VAL A 285 21.25 2.12 16.53
C VAL A 285 20.71 2.79 17.80
N PRO A 286 20.80 2.16 18.98
CA PRO A 286 20.10 2.58 20.20
C PRO A 286 20.39 4.02 20.63
N GLU A 287 21.62 4.51 20.45
CA GLU A 287 22.07 5.84 20.84
C GLU A 287 21.43 6.97 20.03
N THR A 288 20.78 6.62 18.92
CA THR A 288 20.10 7.58 18.03
C THR A 288 18.60 7.68 18.29
N ARG A 289 18.06 6.90 19.23
CA ARG A 289 16.61 6.89 19.49
C ARG A 289 16.10 8.23 20.00
N GLY A 290 15.07 8.74 19.36
CA GLY A 290 14.45 10.03 19.69
C GLY A 290 15.23 11.24 19.17
N ALA A 291 16.32 11.05 18.45
CA ALA A 291 17.05 12.14 17.84
C ALA A 291 16.29 12.70 16.63
N VAL A 292 16.38 14.01 16.43
CA VAL A 292 15.97 14.66 15.17
C VAL A 292 17.03 14.34 14.14
N LEU A 293 16.70 13.41 13.24
CA LEU A 293 17.62 12.92 12.22
C LEU A 293 17.37 13.63 10.88
N PRO A 294 18.41 13.77 10.03
CA PRO A 294 18.21 14.28 8.69
C PRO A 294 17.16 13.46 7.94
N LEU A 295 16.19 14.13 7.34
CA LEU A 295 15.24 13.56 6.42
C LEU A 295 15.58 14.10 5.02
N PRO A 296 16.45 13.41 4.24
CA PRO A 296 16.86 13.91 2.95
C PRO A 296 15.65 14.09 2.05
N ALA A 297 15.64 15.19 1.29
CA ALA A 297 14.74 15.32 0.17
C ALA A 297 14.98 14.12 -0.76
N LEU A 298 13.93 13.41 -1.09
CA LEU A 298 14.01 12.26 -1.97
C LEU A 298 14.38 12.79 -3.38
N ASP A 299 15.66 12.73 -3.70
CA ASP A 299 16.10 12.88 -5.10
C ASP A 299 15.69 11.58 -5.81
N HIS A 300 14.49 11.62 -6.37
CA HIS A 300 13.88 10.50 -7.09
C HIS A 300 14.62 10.31 -8.41
N GLY A 301 15.91 9.99 -8.28
CA GLY A 301 16.86 9.90 -9.37
C GLY A 301 16.25 9.18 -10.56
N GLY A 302 16.19 9.88 -11.68
CA GLY A 302 15.73 9.34 -12.95
C GLY A 302 16.36 7.98 -13.29
N MET A 303 17.52 7.67 -12.71
CA MET A 303 18.22 6.40 -12.87
C MET A 303 17.49 5.22 -12.19
N GLN A 304 17.04 5.35 -10.94
CA GLN A 304 16.30 4.27 -10.26
C GLN A 304 14.99 3.97 -10.99
N ARG A 305 14.27 5.02 -11.37
CA ARG A 305 13.06 4.90 -12.18
C ARG A 305 13.37 4.24 -13.54
N LEU A 306 14.44 4.63 -14.20
CA LEU A 306 14.84 4.10 -15.49
C LEU A 306 15.13 2.59 -15.41
N VAL A 307 15.91 2.15 -14.43
CA VAL A 307 16.21 0.73 -14.18
C VAL A 307 14.93 -0.05 -13.91
N PHE A 308 14.04 0.52 -13.08
CA PHE A 308 12.77 -0.10 -12.76
C PHE A 308 11.87 -0.24 -13.99
N ARG A 309 11.72 0.82 -14.80
CA ARG A 309 10.84 0.82 -15.98
C ARG A 309 11.38 0.02 -17.15
N ASN A 310 12.70 -0.06 -17.34
CA ASN A 310 13.29 -0.94 -18.36
C ASN A 310 13.01 -2.43 -18.09
N ALA A 311 12.80 -2.82 -16.85
CA ALA A 311 12.36 -4.17 -16.53
C ALA A 311 10.91 -4.45 -17.00
N ALA A 312 10.08 -3.43 -17.20
CA ALA A 312 8.65 -3.58 -17.53
C ALA A 312 8.38 -4.27 -18.88
N GLY A 313 9.28 -4.16 -19.85
CA GLY A 313 9.05 -4.66 -21.20
C GLY A 313 10.15 -5.59 -21.70
N SER A 314 10.99 -6.15 -20.82
CA SER A 314 12.15 -6.93 -21.24
C SER A 314 12.54 -7.99 -20.21
N ASP A 315 12.56 -9.24 -20.62
CA ASP A 315 13.05 -10.35 -19.79
C ASP A 315 14.51 -10.13 -19.40
N THR A 316 15.34 -9.69 -20.33
CA THR A 316 16.73 -9.28 -20.03
C THR A 316 16.78 -8.15 -19.00
N GLY A 317 15.88 -7.18 -19.10
CA GLY A 317 15.79 -6.08 -18.11
C GLY A 317 15.44 -6.59 -16.72
N LYS A 318 14.53 -7.57 -16.60
CA LYS A 318 14.19 -8.22 -15.33
C LYS A 318 15.37 -9.00 -14.77
N ALA A 319 16.08 -9.76 -15.60
CA ALA A 319 17.27 -10.53 -15.21
C ALA A 319 18.41 -9.62 -14.71
N VAL A 320 18.72 -8.55 -15.45
CA VAL A 320 19.76 -7.57 -15.04
C VAL A 320 19.38 -6.88 -13.72
N ARG A 321 18.11 -6.47 -13.60
CA ARG A 321 17.63 -5.86 -12.36
C ARG A 321 17.72 -6.82 -11.18
N TRP A 322 17.32 -8.07 -11.35
CA TRP A 322 17.41 -9.08 -10.30
C TRP A 322 18.87 -9.33 -9.87
N TRP A 323 19.76 -9.43 -10.85
CA TRP A 323 21.20 -9.55 -10.56
C TRP A 323 21.72 -8.36 -9.75
N LEU A 324 21.32 -7.11 -10.11
CA LEU A 324 21.70 -5.92 -9.35
C LEU A 324 21.13 -5.93 -7.91
N GLU A 325 19.88 -6.32 -7.74
CA GLU A 325 19.25 -6.41 -6.41
C GLU A 325 19.96 -7.45 -5.53
N ARG A 326 20.33 -8.61 -6.11
CA ARG A 326 20.98 -9.70 -5.41
C ARG A 326 22.44 -9.41 -5.06
N GLU A 327 23.22 -8.91 -6.00
CA GLU A 327 24.69 -8.76 -5.86
C GLU A 327 25.10 -7.37 -5.39
N ALA A 328 24.46 -6.31 -5.90
CA ALA A 328 24.86 -4.94 -5.61
C ALA A 328 24.11 -4.32 -4.43
N GLY A 329 22.90 -4.79 -4.14
CA GLY A 329 22.08 -4.27 -3.04
C GLY A 329 22.82 -4.19 -1.69
N PRO A 330 23.48 -5.27 -1.25
CA PRO A 330 24.27 -5.28 0.00
C PRO A 330 25.40 -4.25 0.05
N TRP A 331 26.04 -3.98 -1.08
CA TRP A 331 27.18 -3.03 -1.17
C TRP A 331 26.74 -1.57 -1.24
N LEU A 332 25.48 -1.32 -1.65
CA LEU A 332 24.92 0.02 -1.82
C LEU A 332 24.15 0.48 -0.58
N ALA A 333 23.91 -0.41 0.36
CA ALA A 333 23.13 -0.13 1.55
C ALA A 333 23.90 0.77 2.51
N GLU A 334 23.32 1.93 2.78
CA GLU A 334 23.84 2.91 3.73
C GLU A 334 22.96 2.95 4.99
N ARG A 335 23.54 3.40 6.11
CA ARG A 335 22.75 3.71 7.30
C ARG A 335 21.66 4.71 6.94
N THR A 336 20.45 4.45 7.38
CA THR A 336 19.27 5.28 7.08
C THR A 336 18.41 5.46 8.31
N SER A 337 17.64 6.54 8.40
CA SER A 337 16.68 6.68 9.50
C SER A 337 15.39 5.91 9.18
N ARG A 338 14.66 5.53 10.25
CA ARG A 338 13.33 4.92 10.10
C ARG A 338 12.41 5.79 9.24
N ASN A 339 12.39 7.11 9.51
CA ASN A 339 11.56 8.03 8.74
C ASN A 339 11.98 8.14 7.27
N SER A 340 13.28 8.03 6.96
CA SER A 340 13.76 8.01 5.57
C SER A 340 13.25 6.77 4.80
N LEU A 341 13.14 5.60 5.47
CA LEU A 341 12.57 4.40 4.87
C LEU A 341 11.06 4.53 4.59
N LEU A 342 10.36 5.35 5.36
CA LEU A 342 8.90 5.52 5.29
C LEU A 342 8.47 6.74 4.46
N ASN A 343 9.42 7.53 3.96
CA ASN A 343 9.14 8.80 3.28
C ASN A 343 9.27 8.73 1.76
N GLU A 344 8.92 7.61 1.14
CA GLU A 344 9.01 7.44 -0.31
C GLU A 344 7.62 7.60 -0.97
N PRO A 345 7.45 8.53 -1.94
CA PRO A 345 6.20 8.65 -2.67
C PRO A 345 6.02 7.54 -3.71
N ALA A 346 4.80 7.02 -3.84
CA ALA A 346 4.45 6.01 -4.84
C ALA A 346 4.65 6.53 -6.29
N ALA A 347 4.47 7.83 -6.49
CA ALA A 347 4.59 8.49 -7.78
C ALA A 347 5.97 8.34 -8.47
N VAL A 348 7.03 8.04 -7.69
CA VAL A 348 8.38 7.81 -8.23
C VAL A 348 8.40 6.72 -9.30
N PHE A 349 7.65 5.64 -9.07
CA PHE A 349 7.63 4.47 -9.95
C PHE A 349 6.41 4.42 -10.89
N ALA A 350 5.55 5.46 -10.86
CA ALA A 350 4.30 5.47 -11.60
C ALA A 350 4.47 5.18 -13.11
N ASN A 351 3.61 4.36 -13.66
CA ASN A 351 3.51 4.14 -15.10
C ASN A 351 2.94 5.40 -15.77
N ARG A 352 3.60 5.89 -16.81
CA ARG A 352 3.16 7.05 -17.60
C ARG A 352 2.80 6.69 -19.04
N GLU A 353 2.78 5.41 -19.38
CA GLU A 353 2.39 4.94 -20.71
C GLU A 353 0.85 5.03 -20.86
N ALA A 354 0.39 5.61 -21.97
CA ALA A 354 -1.04 5.82 -22.18
C ALA A 354 -1.82 4.48 -22.34
N GLY A 355 -1.18 3.47 -22.92
CA GLY A 355 -1.78 2.16 -23.24
C GLY A 355 -1.72 1.14 -22.11
N SER A 356 -1.04 1.42 -21.02
CA SER A 356 -0.88 0.49 -19.89
C SER A 356 -1.02 1.18 -18.54
N THR A 357 -1.15 0.40 -17.50
CA THR A 357 -1.16 0.85 -16.11
C THR A 357 -0.49 -0.19 -15.22
N ASP A 358 -0.07 0.23 -14.04
CA ASP A 358 0.45 -0.69 -13.04
C ASP A 358 -0.66 -1.10 -12.08
N ILE A 359 -0.76 -2.40 -11.84
CA ILE A 359 -1.73 -2.98 -10.91
C ILE A 359 -1.00 -3.71 -9.80
N LEU A 360 -1.35 -3.37 -8.57
CA LEU A 360 -0.92 -4.11 -7.40
C LEU A 360 -1.87 -5.27 -7.14
N HIS A 361 -1.28 -6.40 -6.80
CA HIS A 361 -1.93 -7.53 -6.16
C HIS A 361 -1.21 -7.80 -4.84
N GLU A 362 -1.92 -8.33 -3.87
CA GLU A 362 -1.29 -8.75 -2.64
C GLU A 362 -2.00 -9.96 -2.05
N TYR A 363 -1.21 -10.93 -1.63
CA TYR A 363 -1.66 -12.20 -1.08
C TYR A 363 -0.96 -12.44 0.24
N PHE A 364 -1.75 -12.79 1.25
CA PHE A 364 -1.25 -13.08 2.58
C PHE A 364 -1.31 -14.59 2.80
N VAL A 365 -0.17 -15.19 3.10
CA VAL A 365 -0.08 -16.64 3.26
C VAL A 365 0.57 -16.99 4.59
N PRO A 366 0.14 -18.07 5.28
CA PRO A 366 0.81 -18.55 6.47
C PRO A 366 2.32 -18.66 6.22
N ARG A 367 3.15 -18.20 7.16
CA ARG A 367 4.61 -18.13 6.94
C ARG A 367 5.19 -19.44 6.45
N ALA A 368 4.77 -20.57 7.03
CA ALA A 368 5.24 -21.89 6.66
C ALA A 368 4.85 -22.32 5.23
N ARG A 369 3.87 -21.65 4.62
CA ARG A 369 3.33 -21.99 3.30
C ARG A 369 3.82 -21.07 2.18
N LEU A 370 4.81 -20.19 2.47
CA LEU A 370 5.36 -19.24 1.49
C LEU A 370 5.85 -19.96 0.22
N TRP A 371 6.62 -21.04 0.37
CA TRP A 371 7.16 -21.78 -0.77
C TRP A 371 6.07 -22.43 -1.62
N ASP A 372 5.07 -23.06 -1.00
CA ASP A 372 3.94 -23.69 -1.69
C ASP A 372 3.17 -22.68 -2.52
N PHE A 373 2.86 -21.52 -1.93
CA PHE A 373 2.22 -20.43 -2.64
C PHE A 373 3.11 -19.89 -3.78
N ALA A 374 4.40 -19.68 -3.55
CA ALA A 374 5.31 -19.19 -4.58
C ALA A 374 5.33 -20.09 -5.82
N GLN A 375 5.32 -21.41 -5.64
CA GLN A 375 5.27 -22.38 -6.76
C GLN A 375 3.91 -22.31 -7.49
N ALA A 376 2.79 -22.26 -6.76
CA ALA A 376 1.46 -22.15 -7.35
C ALA A 376 1.29 -20.83 -8.09
N ALA A 377 1.71 -19.71 -7.49
CA ALA A 377 1.66 -18.39 -8.11
C ALA A 377 2.53 -18.30 -9.38
N ARG A 378 3.73 -18.90 -9.37
CA ARG A 378 4.60 -19.02 -10.55
C ARG A 378 3.89 -19.72 -11.71
N ALA A 379 3.19 -20.83 -11.42
CA ALA A 379 2.46 -21.58 -12.45
C ALA A 379 1.33 -20.74 -13.05
N VAL A 380 0.57 -20.00 -12.21
CA VAL A 380 -0.51 -19.10 -12.66
C VAL A 380 0.07 -17.97 -13.52
N ILE A 381 1.11 -17.28 -13.06
CA ILE A 381 1.71 -16.15 -13.78
C ILE A 381 2.24 -16.56 -15.14
N ARG A 382 2.89 -17.74 -15.22
CA ARG A 382 3.39 -18.27 -16.49
C ARG A 382 2.27 -18.66 -17.45
N ARG A 383 1.23 -19.32 -16.95
CA ARG A 383 0.06 -19.72 -17.75
C ARG A 383 -0.67 -18.52 -18.37
N ASP A 384 -0.85 -17.45 -17.60
CA ASP A 384 -1.58 -16.25 -17.99
C ASP A 384 -0.67 -15.13 -18.53
N GLU A 385 0.61 -15.42 -18.76
CA GLU A 385 1.62 -14.50 -19.31
C GLU A 385 1.67 -13.16 -18.56
N GLY A 386 1.64 -13.23 -17.22
CA GLY A 386 1.61 -12.06 -16.36
C GLY A 386 2.91 -11.24 -16.42
N ASN A 387 2.82 -9.97 -16.81
CA ASN A 387 3.98 -9.08 -16.81
C ASN A 387 4.28 -8.56 -15.39
N LEU A 388 4.90 -9.42 -14.58
CA LEU A 388 5.29 -9.12 -13.21
C LEU A 388 6.57 -8.28 -13.20
N LEU A 389 6.52 -7.13 -12.51
CA LEU A 389 7.67 -6.22 -12.34
C LEU A 389 8.37 -6.40 -11.02
N ASN A 390 7.62 -6.70 -9.97
CA ASN A 390 8.15 -6.65 -8.62
C ASN A 390 7.38 -7.57 -7.68
N VAL A 391 8.10 -8.21 -6.75
CA VAL A 391 7.48 -8.88 -5.61
C VAL A 391 8.24 -8.50 -4.35
N THR A 392 7.52 -7.94 -3.38
CA THR A 392 8.05 -7.67 -2.05
C THR A 392 7.36 -8.59 -1.05
N VAL A 393 8.12 -9.26 -0.21
CA VAL A 393 7.61 -10.07 0.90
C VAL A 393 7.60 -9.20 2.16
N ARG A 394 6.45 -9.15 2.83
CA ARG A 394 6.22 -8.39 4.05
C ARG A 394 5.88 -9.33 5.19
N ASP A 395 6.44 -9.07 6.35
CA ASP A 395 6.03 -9.77 7.57
C ASP A 395 4.84 -9.07 8.19
N VAL A 396 3.78 -9.81 8.48
CA VAL A 396 2.58 -9.28 9.14
C VAL A 396 2.15 -10.24 10.24
N ARG A 397 2.13 -9.74 11.47
CA ARG A 397 1.57 -10.49 12.60
C ARG A 397 0.07 -10.52 12.53
N ARG A 398 -0.51 -11.50 13.21
CA ARG A 398 -1.95 -11.66 13.34
C ARG A 398 -2.63 -10.35 13.73
N ASP A 399 -3.74 -10.08 13.07
CA ASP A 399 -4.64 -8.96 13.34
C ASP A 399 -5.80 -9.41 14.23
N ASP A 400 -5.84 -8.90 15.45
CA ASP A 400 -6.91 -9.14 16.42
C ASP A 400 -7.82 -7.89 16.59
N ARG A 401 -7.73 -6.90 15.69
CA ARG A 401 -8.43 -5.62 15.82
C ARG A 401 -9.51 -5.38 14.81
N SER A 402 -9.30 -5.74 13.54
CA SER A 402 -10.26 -5.44 12.48
C SER A 402 -11.22 -6.60 12.23
N ALA A 403 -12.47 -6.27 11.90
CA ALA A 403 -13.49 -7.27 11.59
C ALA A 403 -13.19 -8.05 10.30
N LEU A 404 -12.57 -7.40 9.29
CA LEU A 404 -12.13 -8.03 8.05
C LEU A 404 -10.62 -8.29 8.06
N ALA A 405 -10.13 -9.02 9.07
CA ALA A 405 -8.72 -9.34 9.21
C ALA A 405 -8.24 -10.23 8.04
N TYR A 406 -7.28 -9.72 7.27
CA TYR A 406 -6.58 -10.49 6.25
C TYR A 406 -5.43 -11.33 6.84
N ALA A 407 -4.83 -10.89 7.95
CA ALA A 407 -3.82 -11.62 8.71
C ALA A 407 -4.47 -12.33 9.90
N ARG A 408 -5.12 -13.50 9.65
CA ARG A 408 -5.80 -14.28 10.70
C ARG A 408 -4.84 -15.08 11.59
N GLU A 409 -3.60 -15.17 11.16
CA GLU A 409 -2.43 -15.70 11.85
C GLU A 409 -1.20 -14.91 11.40
N ASP A 410 0.00 -15.27 11.85
CA ASP A 410 1.23 -14.67 11.36
C ASP A 410 1.48 -15.07 9.91
N VAL A 411 1.54 -14.08 9.01
CA VAL A 411 1.60 -14.30 7.57
C VAL A 411 2.77 -13.57 6.93
N PHE A 412 3.12 -14.01 5.72
CA PHE A 412 3.84 -13.17 4.77
C PHE A 412 2.86 -12.59 3.75
N GLY A 413 2.91 -11.26 3.57
CA GLY A 413 2.23 -10.55 2.49
C GLY A 413 3.14 -10.46 1.26
N LEU A 414 2.69 -10.95 0.11
CA LEU A 414 3.40 -10.84 -1.15
C LEU A 414 2.79 -9.73 -1.99
N VAL A 415 3.43 -8.56 -1.96
CA VAL A 415 3.05 -7.38 -2.75
C VAL A 415 3.61 -7.54 -4.15
N MET A 416 2.75 -7.78 -5.13
CA MET A 416 3.10 -8.03 -6.53
C MET A 416 2.68 -6.85 -7.39
N LEU A 417 3.59 -6.32 -8.21
CA LEU A 417 3.30 -5.25 -9.15
C LEU A 417 3.32 -5.78 -10.57
N PHE A 418 2.19 -5.66 -11.26
CA PHE A 418 2.03 -6.07 -12.65
C PHE A 418 1.82 -4.87 -13.56
N VAL A 419 2.28 -4.98 -14.81
CA VAL A 419 1.84 -4.09 -15.89
C VAL A 419 0.61 -4.70 -16.56
N GLN A 420 -0.44 -3.91 -16.71
CA GLN A 420 -1.67 -4.28 -17.37
C GLN A 420 -1.96 -3.36 -18.57
N GLU A 421 -2.29 -3.93 -19.72
CA GLU A 421 -2.81 -3.17 -20.87
C GLU A 421 -4.20 -2.62 -20.56
N LYS A 422 -4.44 -1.36 -20.97
CA LYS A 422 -5.75 -0.69 -20.87
C LYS A 422 -6.65 -1.10 -22.04
N SER A 423 -6.93 -2.40 -22.14
CA SER A 423 -7.81 -2.98 -23.15
C SER A 423 -8.75 -4.01 -22.51
N ALA A 424 -9.87 -4.34 -23.18
CA ALA A 424 -10.78 -5.38 -22.70
C ALA A 424 -10.06 -6.74 -22.55
N ALA A 425 -9.22 -7.10 -23.52
CA ALA A 425 -8.44 -8.33 -23.48
C ALA A 425 -7.42 -8.32 -22.33
N GLY A 426 -6.77 -7.16 -22.06
CA GLY A 426 -5.87 -6.97 -20.91
C GLY A 426 -6.61 -7.15 -19.58
N GLU A 427 -7.81 -6.60 -19.44
CA GLU A 427 -8.64 -6.75 -18.25
C GLU A 427 -9.08 -8.21 -18.04
N GLU A 428 -9.55 -8.90 -19.09
CA GLU A 428 -9.93 -10.31 -19.00
C GLU A 428 -8.75 -11.21 -18.61
N ARG A 429 -7.58 -10.99 -19.18
CA ARG A 429 -6.36 -11.72 -18.85
C ARG A 429 -5.96 -11.49 -17.38
N MET A 430 -5.96 -10.22 -16.94
CA MET A 430 -5.66 -9.86 -15.56
C MET A 430 -6.68 -10.47 -14.59
N GLN A 431 -7.97 -10.45 -14.93
CA GLN A 431 -9.01 -11.06 -14.09
C GLN A 431 -8.83 -12.57 -13.93
N ARG A 432 -8.51 -13.29 -15.02
CA ARG A 432 -8.24 -14.76 -14.94
C ARG A 432 -7.04 -15.03 -14.06
N MET A 433 -5.94 -14.29 -14.27
CA MET A 433 -4.72 -14.42 -13.47
C MET A 433 -4.98 -14.11 -11.99
N THR A 434 -5.67 -13.00 -11.70
CA THR A 434 -6.01 -12.61 -10.31
C THR A 434 -6.80 -13.70 -9.60
N ARG A 435 -7.83 -14.27 -10.26
CA ARG A 435 -8.62 -15.37 -9.69
C ARG A 435 -7.78 -16.60 -9.42
N GLY A 436 -6.89 -16.97 -10.35
CA GLY A 436 -5.97 -18.09 -10.14
C GLY A 436 -5.00 -17.86 -8.97
N LEU A 437 -4.51 -16.64 -8.81
CA LEU A 437 -3.63 -16.29 -7.68
C LEU A 437 -4.40 -16.25 -6.35
N ILE A 438 -5.67 -15.80 -6.36
CA ILE A 438 -6.55 -15.86 -5.16
C ILE A 438 -6.80 -17.32 -4.76
N ASP A 439 -7.11 -18.19 -5.71
CA ASP A 439 -7.29 -19.62 -5.43
C ASP A 439 -6.02 -20.22 -4.84
N ALA A 440 -4.85 -19.93 -5.44
CA ALA A 440 -3.57 -20.40 -4.91
C ALA A 440 -3.30 -19.93 -3.47
N ALA A 441 -3.70 -18.69 -3.13
CA ALA A 441 -3.57 -18.18 -1.76
C ALA A 441 -4.54 -18.88 -0.80
N ILE A 442 -5.79 -19.05 -1.19
CA ILE A 442 -6.82 -19.73 -0.39
C ILE A 442 -6.45 -21.21 -0.15
N ASP A 443 -5.91 -21.90 -1.15
CA ASP A 443 -5.55 -23.33 -1.06
C ASP A 443 -4.41 -23.59 -0.06
N VAL A 444 -3.59 -22.58 0.24
CA VAL A 444 -2.59 -22.65 1.31
C VAL A 444 -3.06 -22.07 2.65
N GLY A 445 -4.36 -21.73 2.78
CA GLY A 445 -4.95 -21.14 3.99
C GLY A 445 -4.81 -19.62 4.09
N GLY A 446 -4.38 -18.98 3.01
CA GLY A 446 -4.17 -17.54 2.94
C GLY A 446 -5.39 -16.72 2.53
N THR A 447 -5.14 -15.44 2.32
CA THR A 447 -6.12 -14.42 1.91
C THR A 447 -5.53 -13.53 0.80
N TYR A 448 -6.30 -12.56 0.34
CA TYR A 448 -5.84 -11.53 -0.57
C TYR A 448 -6.27 -10.15 -0.08
N TYR A 449 -5.63 -9.08 -0.56
CA TYR A 449 -5.90 -7.73 -0.07
C TYR A 449 -7.01 -7.04 -0.87
N LEU A 450 -8.06 -6.57 -0.18
CA LEU A 450 -9.28 -6.02 -0.77
C LEU A 450 -9.17 -4.63 -1.42
N PRO A 451 -8.17 -3.75 -1.17
CA PRO A 451 -8.14 -2.44 -1.82
C PRO A 451 -7.69 -2.48 -3.28
N TYR A 452 -7.34 -3.65 -3.81
CA TYR A 452 -6.96 -3.80 -5.21
C TYR A 452 -8.15 -4.14 -6.11
N ARG A 453 -7.91 -4.66 -7.34
CA ARG A 453 -8.96 -4.93 -8.33
C ARG A 453 -9.99 -5.94 -7.80
N LEU A 454 -11.28 -5.63 -7.98
CA LEU A 454 -12.40 -6.47 -7.50
C LEU A 454 -12.65 -7.66 -8.46
N HIS A 455 -11.62 -8.45 -8.73
CA HIS A 455 -11.67 -9.58 -9.65
C HIS A 455 -12.16 -10.88 -9.01
N ALA A 456 -12.08 -11.01 -7.69
CA ALA A 456 -12.56 -12.18 -6.95
C ALA A 456 -14.01 -12.51 -7.28
N THR A 457 -14.38 -13.79 -7.23
CA THR A 457 -15.76 -14.21 -7.16
C THR A 457 -16.33 -14.02 -5.75
N GLY A 458 -17.64 -13.99 -5.60
CA GLY A 458 -18.28 -13.95 -4.28
C GLY A 458 -17.90 -15.16 -3.40
N GLU A 459 -17.70 -16.33 -4.02
CA GLU A 459 -17.23 -17.53 -3.34
C GLU A 459 -15.79 -17.38 -2.84
N GLN A 460 -14.88 -16.91 -3.70
CA GLN A 460 -13.49 -16.65 -3.32
C GLN A 460 -13.42 -15.64 -2.17
N LEU A 461 -14.23 -14.57 -2.21
CA LEU A 461 -14.30 -13.60 -1.12
C LEU A 461 -14.69 -14.26 0.20
N ARG A 462 -15.78 -15.06 0.24
CA ARG A 462 -16.25 -15.70 1.47
C ARG A 462 -15.28 -16.75 1.99
N ARG A 463 -14.58 -17.46 1.12
CA ARG A 463 -13.51 -18.40 1.52
C ARG A 463 -12.33 -17.66 2.15
N ALA A 464 -11.91 -16.54 1.56
CA ALA A 464 -10.80 -15.73 2.08
C ALA A 464 -11.18 -14.93 3.33
N TYR A 465 -12.42 -14.42 3.40
CA TYR A 465 -12.96 -13.60 4.49
C TYR A 465 -14.25 -14.20 5.03
N PRO A 466 -14.20 -15.22 5.88
CA PRO A 466 -15.42 -15.86 6.43
C PRO A 466 -16.35 -14.89 7.17
N ALA A 467 -15.79 -13.82 7.78
CA ALA A 467 -16.57 -12.79 8.48
C ALA A 467 -17.29 -11.79 7.53
N TRP A 468 -17.14 -11.90 6.20
CA TRP A 468 -17.71 -10.93 5.26
C TRP A 468 -19.21 -10.72 5.43
N ASP A 469 -19.98 -11.80 5.50
CA ASP A 469 -21.43 -11.70 5.59
C ASP A 469 -21.89 -11.12 6.95
N GLU A 470 -21.16 -11.39 8.04
CA GLU A 470 -21.38 -10.78 9.36
C GLU A 470 -21.09 -9.27 9.33
N VAL A 471 -20.02 -8.86 8.66
CA VAL A 471 -19.67 -7.45 8.49
C VAL A 471 -20.71 -6.71 7.64
N VAL A 472 -21.27 -7.35 6.61
CA VAL A 472 -22.39 -6.78 5.83
C VAL A 472 -23.66 -6.64 6.70
N VAL A 473 -23.94 -7.60 7.57
CA VAL A 473 -25.06 -7.50 8.53
C VAL A 473 -24.82 -6.35 9.52
N ALA A 474 -23.61 -6.24 10.07
CA ALA A 474 -23.23 -5.13 10.95
C ALA A 474 -23.35 -3.78 10.23
N GLN A 475 -22.90 -3.70 8.97
CA GLN A 475 -23.03 -2.48 8.17
C GLN A 475 -24.50 -2.05 8.04
N ARG A 476 -25.40 -2.97 7.72
CA ARG A 476 -26.84 -2.67 7.63
C ARG A 476 -27.48 -2.27 8.97
N ARG A 477 -26.94 -2.74 10.09
CA ARG A 477 -27.37 -2.35 11.44
C ARG A 477 -26.93 -0.93 11.77
N HIS A 478 -25.66 -0.56 11.48
CA HIS A 478 -25.09 0.76 11.75
C HIS A 478 -25.52 1.81 10.71
N ASP A 479 -25.86 1.39 9.51
CA ASP A 479 -26.29 2.22 8.39
C ASP A 479 -27.51 1.61 7.67
N PRO A 480 -28.69 1.58 8.31
CA PRO A 480 -29.88 0.93 7.76
C PRO A 480 -30.42 1.59 6.49
N LYS A 481 -30.01 2.82 6.20
CA LYS A 481 -30.39 3.57 4.99
C LYS A 481 -29.35 3.44 3.88
N GLY A 482 -28.20 2.84 4.17
CA GLY A 482 -27.10 2.68 3.22
C GLY A 482 -26.53 4.00 2.73
N VAL A 483 -26.23 4.89 3.67
CA VAL A 483 -25.58 6.18 3.42
C VAL A 483 -24.18 5.94 2.86
N PHE A 484 -23.39 5.09 3.54
CA PHE A 484 -22.03 4.79 3.14
C PHE A 484 -21.99 3.57 2.22
N ARG A 485 -21.59 3.79 0.98
CA ARG A 485 -21.45 2.78 -0.06
C ARG A 485 -20.24 3.07 -0.92
N ASN A 486 -19.70 2.03 -1.54
CA ASN A 486 -18.60 2.16 -2.50
C ASN A 486 -18.58 0.96 -3.47
N GLY A 487 -17.61 0.92 -4.37
CA GLY A 487 -17.50 -0.13 -5.36
C GLY A 487 -17.35 -1.55 -4.76
N LEU A 488 -16.64 -1.69 -3.64
CA LEU A 488 -16.51 -2.98 -2.94
C LEU A 488 -17.86 -3.49 -2.43
N TYR A 489 -18.62 -2.63 -1.74
CA TYR A 489 -19.94 -2.96 -1.23
C TYR A 489 -20.92 -3.29 -2.36
N GLN A 490 -20.95 -2.44 -3.41
CA GLN A 490 -21.79 -2.68 -4.59
C GLN A 490 -21.49 -4.02 -5.27
N ARG A 491 -20.21 -4.41 -5.30
CA ARG A 491 -19.78 -5.65 -5.96
C ARG A 491 -20.17 -6.91 -5.20
N TYR A 492 -20.09 -6.90 -3.86
CA TYR A 492 -20.13 -8.14 -3.07
C TYR A 492 -21.23 -8.22 -2.01
N ALA A 493 -21.78 -7.10 -1.54
CA ALA A 493 -22.81 -7.10 -0.51
C ALA A 493 -24.24 -7.21 -1.05
N THR A 494 -24.41 -7.02 -2.36
CA THR A 494 -25.71 -7.11 -3.06
C THR A 494 -25.83 -8.36 -3.94
N ALA A 495 -24.78 -9.17 -4.02
CA ALA A 495 -24.70 -10.39 -4.83
C ALA A 495 -25.19 -11.62 -4.07
#